data_bca5f7a05dd23f7825b5ffb214c39fd2
#
_entry.id   bca5f7a05dd23f7825b5ffb214c39fd2
#
_cell.length_a   1.000
_cell.length_b   1.000
_cell.length_c   1.000
_cell.angle_alpha   90.00
_cell.angle_beta   90.00
_cell.angle_gamma   90.00
#
_symmetry.space_group_name_H-M   'P 1'
#
loop_
_entity.id
_entity.type
_entity.pdbx_description
1 polymer ?
#
loop_
_entity_poly.entity_id
_entity_poly.type
_entity_poly.pdbx_seq_one_letter_code
_entity_poly.pdbx_strand_id
1 'polypeptide(L)'
;LPISSMENLLDITDDSNPLNIRMGNPGLKPSFSHNMRLFYNTYNADRQQGIVAHAFFNATQNSITNGTTYNQATGGVTVKPENINGNWNTSGMFGFNTALKDKRFTVSTFSRVGYTNAVAYLYNQQTTVNDKNTSTTLNLGEDVRGTFRNDWFEFTVNGSINYNFEKNKLRPENNQEPYTFGYGASTNINMPWNMSLSTNITNNARRGYRDASMNRNELIWNAQIAQSFLKGNAATISFEIYDILKQQTNISRSLTADMRSVSEYNGVNSYCMLHFIYRLNIFGNKEARGNMRHGGFDGGGHGPRGGGMRPMRF
;
A
#
# COMPACT_ATOMS: atom_id res chain seq x y z
N LEU A 1 20.00 19.52 -1.06
CA LEU A 1 19.85 20.24 -2.34
C LEU A 1 18.70 19.62 -3.12
N PRO A 2 17.67 20.39 -3.48
CA PRO A 2 16.62 19.91 -4.34
C PRO A 2 17.19 19.71 -5.74
N ILE A 3 17.27 18.47 -6.16
CA ILE A 3 17.78 18.11 -7.48
C ILE A 3 16.57 18.00 -8.40
N SER A 4 16.26 19.06 -9.14
CA SER A 4 15.61 18.88 -10.44
C SER A 4 16.55 18.01 -11.28
N SER A 5 16.02 17.02 -12.00
CA SER A 5 16.88 16.27 -12.94
C SER A 5 17.55 17.29 -13.87
N MET A 6 18.81 17.09 -14.16
CA MET A 6 19.61 18.00 -15.01
C MET A 6 18.92 18.21 -16.37
N GLU A 7 18.23 17.19 -16.87
CA GLU A 7 17.42 17.22 -18.09
C GLU A 7 16.33 18.29 -18.09
N ASN A 8 15.71 18.56 -16.95
CA ASN A 8 14.66 19.57 -16.82
C ASN A 8 15.19 21.01 -16.88
N LEU A 9 16.49 21.21 -16.61
CA LEU A 9 17.14 22.52 -16.58
C LEU A 9 17.88 22.88 -17.87
N LEU A 10 18.14 21.89 -18.73
CA LEU A 10 18.81 22.13 -20.00
C LEU A 10 17.84 22.78 -20.98
N ASP A 11 18.31 23.76 -21.74
CA ASP A 11 17.55 24.38 -22.84
C ASP A 11 17.64 23.47 -24.07
N ILE A 12 17.13 22.25 -23.94
CA ILE A 12 17.16 21.27 -25.00
C ILE A 12 15.71 20.87 -25.30
N THR A 13 15.43 20.76 -26.60
CA THR A 13 14.18 20.21 -27.11
C THR A 13 14.45 18.81 -27.65
N ASP A 14 13.80 17.83 -27.09
CA ASP A 14 13.75 16.46 -27.60
C ASP A 14 12.51 16.34 -28.50
N ASP A 15 12.72 16.34 -29.79
CA ASP A 15 11.74 16.20 -30.86
C ASP A 15 11.88 14.87 -31.62
N SER A 16 12.63 13.93 -31.06
CA SER A 16 12.79 12.57 -31.61
C SER A 16 11.45 11.85 -31.84
N ASN A 17 10.44 12.20 -31.05
CA ASN A 17 9.05 11.86 -31.30
C ASN A 17 8.20 13.12 -31.55
N PRO A 18 7.87 13.44 -32.84
CA PRO A 18 7.12 14.65 -33.19
C PRO A 18 5.74 14.78 -32.55
N LEU A 19 5.15 13.65 -32.10
CA LEU A 19 3.89 13.63 -31.39
C LEU A 19 4.04 13.83 -29.87
N ASN A 20 5.27 13.79 -29.33
CA ASN A 20 5.54 13.96 -27.90
C ASN A 20 6.89 14.68 -27.71
N ILE A 21 6.89 15.97 -27.90
CA ILE A 21 8.06 16.84 -27.79
C ILE A 21 8.28 17.15 -26.30
N ARG A 22 9.51 17.03 -25.83
CA ARG A 22 9.90 17.39 -24.46
C ARG A 22 10.86 18.57 -24.51
N MET A 23 10.57 19.56 -23.68
CA MET A 23 11.41 20.76 -23.55
C MET A 23 11.95 20.88 -22.13
N GLY A 24 13.18 21.29 -21.96
CA GLY A 24 13.67 21.71 -20.67
C GLY A 24 13.24 23.13 -20.33
N ASN A 25 13.50 23.57 -19.11
CA ASN A 25 13.18 24.91 -18.62
C ASN A 25 14.30 25.43 -17.71
N PRO A 26 15.27 26.22 -18.27
CA PRO A 26 16.34 26.83 -17.47
C PRO A 26 15.84 27.80 -16.40
N GLY A 27 14.60 28.29 -16.52
CA GLY A 27 13.97 29.21 -15.57
C GLY A 27 13.36 28.55 -14.35
N LEU A 28 13.53 27.24 -14.17
CA LEU A 28 13.01 26.54 -13.01
C LEU A 28 13.66 27.04 -11.71
N LYS A 29 12.81 27.35 -10.73
CA LYS A 29 13.23 27.64 -9.37
C LYS A 29 13.45 26.36 -8.60
N PRO A 30 14.42 26.31 -7.67
CA PRO A 30 14.59 25.19 -6.76
C PRO A 30 13.32 24.90 -5.97
N SER A 31 12.99 23.62 -5.81
CA SER A 31 11.91 23.20 -4.95
C SER A 31 12.42 22.94 -3.54
N PHE A 32 11.60 23.30 -2.54
CA PHE A 32 11.90 23.09 -1.13
C PHE A 32 10.81 22.25 -0.49
N SER A 33 11.22 21.15 0.16
CA SER A 33 10.31 20.28 0.88
C SER A 33 10.46 20.47 2.39
N HIS A 34 9.35 20.77 3.03
CA HIS A 34 9.22 20.90 4.48
C HIS A 34 8.59 19.63 5.02
N ASN A 35 9.30 18.92 5.90
CA ASN A 35 8.86 17.67 6.47
C ASN A 35 8.78 17.81 8.00
N MET A 36 7.63 17.47 8.56
CA MET A 36 7.44 17.36 10.00
C MET A 36 6.98 15.94 10.34
N ARG A 37 7.56 15.37 11.37
CA ARG A 37 7.20 14.03 11.87
C ARG A 37 7.10 14.06 13.36
N LEU A 38 6.01 13.51 13.88
CA LEU A 38 5.78 13.30 15.29
C LEU A 38 5.51 11.84 15.53
N PHE A 39 6.11 11.29 16.56
CA PHE A 39 5.80 9.94 16.99
C PHE A 39 5.71 9.78 18.48
N TYR A 40 4.74 8.99 18.89
CA TYR A 40 4.57 8.56 20.27
C TYR A 40 4.45 7.03 20.29
N ASN A 41 5.18 6.41 21.21
CA ASN A 41 5.12 4.97 21.40
C ASN A 41 5.24 4.68 22.90
N THR A 42 4.35 3.86 23.44
CA THR A 42 4.40 3.39 24.81
C THR A 42 3.90 1.96 24.92
N TYR A 43 4.44 1.24 25.88
CA TYR A 43 4.03 -0.13 26.17
C TYR A 43 4.01 -0.39 27.66
N ASN A 44 2.90 -0.92 28.18
CA ASN A 44 2.72 -1.39 29.53
C ASN A 44 2.72 -2.92 29.55
N ALA A 45 3.77 -3.53 30.11
CA ALA A 45 3.97 -4.97 30.12
C ALA A 45 2.92 -5.70 31.01
N ASP A 46 2.51 -5.10 32.12
CA ASP A 46 1.56 -5.73 33.05
C ASP A 46 0.18 -5.93 32.41
N ARG A 47 -0.25 -4.93 31.64
CA ARG A 47 -1.52 -4.93 30.92
C ARG A 47 -1.39 -5.45 29.47
N GLN A 48 -0.16 -5.74 29.03
CA GLN A 48 0.11 -6.04 27.61
C GLN A 48 -0.52 -5.01 26.69
N GLN A 49 -0.44 -3.73 27.06
CA GLN A 49 -1.08 -2.62 26.41
C GLN A 49 -0.04 -1.76 25.69
N GLY A 50 -0.23 -1.55 24.42
CA GLY A 50 0.60 -0.70 23.60
C GLY A 50 -0.20 0.40 22.94
N ILE A 51 0.41 1.58 22.84
CA ILE A 51 -0.10 2.71 22.06
C ILE A 51 1.02 3.15 21.13
N VAL A 52 0.68 3.32 19.86
CA VAL A 52 1.54 3.95 18.85
C VAL A 52 0.77 5.05 18.16
N ALA A 53 1.36 6.24 18.05
CA ALA A 53 0.77 7.33 17.29
C ALA A 53 1.85 8.02 16.46
N HIS A 54 1.57 8.22 15.18
CA HIS A 54 2.44 8.93 14.26
C HIS A 54 1.64 10.02 13.55
N ALA A 55 2.28 11.18 13.36
CA ALA A 55 1.77 12.22 12.49
C ALA A 55 2.89 12.67 11.55
N PHE A 56 2.53 12.88 10.32
CA PHE A 56 3.43 13.32 9.26
C PHE A 56 2.81 14.47 8.51
N PHE A 57 3.61 15.48 8.21
CA PHE A 57 3.25 16.58 7.33
C PHE A 57 4.39 16.82 6.35
N ASN A 58 4.05 17.01 5.08
CA ASN A 58 4.96 17.42 4.04
C ASN A 58 4.34 18.53 3.21
N ALA A 59 5.09 19.57 2.92
CA ALA A 59 4.71 20.61 1.97
C ALA A 59 5.87 20.91 1.05
N THR A 60 5.60 21.02 -0.26
CA THR A 60 6.63 21.32 -1.24
C THR A 60 6.36 22.68 -1.89
N GLN A 61 7.26 23.62 -1.67
CA GLN A 61 7.28 24.91 -2.33
C GLN A 61 8.01 24.79 -3.67
N ASN A 62 7.52 25.48 -4.70
CA ASN A 62 8.04 25.43 -6.06
C ASN A 62 8.15 23.99 -6.61
N SER A 63 7.16 23.15 -6.35
CA SER A 63 7.12 21.80 -6.95
C SER A 63 7.25 21.91 -8.46
N ILE A 64 7.90 20.93 -9.08
CA ILE A 64 8.00 20.85 -10.54
C ILE A 64 6.88 19.95 -11.04
N THR A 65 6.11 20.44 -11.98
CA THR A 65 5.06 19.72 -12.70
C THR A 65 5.20 19.98 -14.20
N ASN A 66 4.57 19.16 -15.02
CA ASN A 66 4.59 19.33 -16.46
C ASN A 66 3.46 20.27 -16.90
N GLY A 67 3.81 21.35 -17.55
CA GLY A 67 2.90 22.10 -18.40
C GLY A 67 2.83 21.43 -19.77
N THR A 68 1.64 21.30 -20.31
CA THR A 68 1.39 20.59 -21.57
C THR A 68 0.77 21.55 -22.58
N THR A 69 1.23 21.54 -23.81
CA THR A 69 0.64 22.31 -24.93
C THR A 69 0.31 21.36 -26.06
N TYR A 70 -0.91 21.46 -26.57
CA TYR A 70 -1.37 20.67 -27.72
C TYR A 70 -1.23 21.44 -29.01
N ASN A 71 -0.64 20.83 -30.03
CA ASN A 71 -0.68 21.30 -31.38
C ASN A 71 -1.87 20.70 -32.12
N GLN A 72 -2.91 21.50 -32.32
CA GLN A 72 -4.15 21.05 -32.97
C GLN A 72 -3.97 20.58 -34.41
N ALA A 73 -2.96 21.10 -35.12
CA ALA A 73 -2.69 20.77 -36.53
C ALA A 73 -2.04 19.38 -36.68
N THR A 74 -1.17 19.01 -35.75
CA THR A 74 -0.41 17.75 -35.83
C THR A 74 -0.92 16.69 -34.86
N GLY A 75 -1.77 17.06 -33.87
CA GLY A 75 -2.13 16.20 -32.74
C GLY A 75 -0.98 15.98 -31.76
N GLY A 76 0.14 16.65 -31.95
CA GLY A 76 1.33 16.52 -31.11
C GLY A 76 1.18 17.25 -29.78
N VAL A 77 1.92 16.79 -28.80
CA VAL A 77 1.98 17.32 -27.44
C VAL A 77 3.38 17.82 -27.14
N THR A 78 3.50 19.05 -26.64
CA THR A 78 4.75 19.58 -26.10
C THR A 78 4.64 19.64 -24.59
N VAL A 79 5.60 19.03 -23.90
CA VAL A 79 5.67 18.97 -22.42
C VAL A 79 6.86 19.81 -21.97
N LYS A 80 6.62 20.75 -21.05
CA LYS A 80 7.63 21.61 -20.44
C LYS A 80 7.48 21.59 -18.92
N PRO A 81 8.57 21.37 -18.15
CA PRO A 81 8.51 21.43 -16.70
C PRO A 81 8.33 22.88 -16.21
N GLU A 82 7.45 23.09 -15.25
CA GLU A 82 7.11 24.39 -14.65
C GLU A 82 7.01 24.27 -13.13
N ASN A 83 7.29 25.38 -12.43
CA ASN A 83 7.08 25.41 -10.98
C ASN A 83 5.62 25.70 -10.64
N ILE A 84 5.14 24.98 -9.63
CA ILE A 84 3.79 25.17 -9.08
C ILE A 84 3.82 25.10 -7.54
N ASN A 85 2.95 25.87 -6.89
CA ASN A 85 2.79 25.87 -5.44
C ASN A 85 1.42 25.35 -5.03
N GLY A 86 1.37 24.69 -3.86
CA GLY A 86 0.17 24.17 -3.26
C GLY A 86 0.20 22.67 -3.01
N ASN A 87 1.30 21.97 -3.33
CA ASN A 87 1.47 20.55 -3.03
C ASN A 87 1.81 20.35 -1.55
N TRP A 88 0.92 19.68 -0.83
CA TRP A 88 1.15 19.27 0.55
C TRP A 88 0.33 18.03 0.89
N ASN A 89 0.81 17.29 1.85
CA ASN A 89 0.08 16.15 2.40
C ASN A 89 0.32 16.02 3.91
N THR A 90 -0.67 15.51 4.59
CA THR A 90 -0.59 15.15 5.99
C THR A 90 -1.17 13.76 6.20
N SER A 91 -0.60 13.03 7.14
CA SER A 91 -1.15 11.73 7.53
C SER A 91 -0.98 11.52 9.02
N GLY A 92 -1.92 10.78 9.60
CA GLY A 92 -1.89 10.33 10.97
C GLY A 92 -2.19 8.84 11.05
N MET A 93 -1.58 8.17 12.01
CA MET A 93 -1.94 6.83 12.40
C MET A 93 -1.98 6.71 13.91
N PHE A 94 -2.91 5.92 14.39
CA PHE A 94 -3.06 5.57 15.79
C PHE A 94 -3.29 4.08 15.92
N GLY A 95 -2.45 3.42 16.68
CA GLY A 95 -2.57 2.01 17.00
C GLY A 95 -2.72 1.81 18.51
N PHE A 96 -3.65 0.99 18.88
CA PHE A 96 -3.88 0.57 20.25
C PHE A 96 -4.02 -0.94 20.32
N ASN A 97 -3.34 -1.57 21.24
CA ASN A 97 -3.53 -2.98 21.54
C ASN A 97 -3.58 -3.19 23.05
N THR A 98 -4.39 -4.14 23.49
CA THR A 98 -4.49 -4.50 24.90
C THR A 98 -4.92 -5.95 25.05
N ALA A 99 -4.42 -6.61 26.09
CA ALA A 99 -5.01 -7.86 26.56
C ALA A 99 -6.23 -7.57 27.45
N LEU A 100 -7.22 -8.44 27.40
CA LEU A 100 -8.37 -8.39 28.31
C LEU A 100 -7.98 -8.94 29.72
N LYS A 101 -8.96 -9.08 30.61
CA LYS A 101 -8.74 -9.70 31.94
C LYS A 101 -8.10 -11.08 31.83
N ASP A 102 -8.59 -11.89 30.92
CA ASP A 102 -7.93 -13.10 30.48
C ASP A 102 -6.94 -12.75 29.37
N LYS A 103 -5.66 -12.85 29.66
CA LYS A 103 -4.56 -12.48 28.73
C LYS A 103 -4.52 -13.32 27.44
N ARG A 104 -5.32 -14.39 27.36
CA ARG A 104 -5.50 -15.14 26.12
C ARG A 104 -6.29 -14.36 25.06
N PHE A 105 -7.06 -13.37 25.49
CA PHE A 105 -7.82 -12.50 24.60
C PHE A 105 -7.11 -11.16 24.46
N THR A 106 -6.79 -10.79 23.23
CA THR A 106 -6.24 -9.48 22.89
C THR A 106 -7.13 -8.77 21.89
N VAL A 107 -7.23 -7.47 22.02
CA VAL A 107 -7.93 -6.60 21.07
C VAL A 107 -6.96 -5.54 20.58
N SER A 108 -6.98 -5.26 19.29
CA SER A 108 -6.22 -4.18 18.71
C SER A 108 -7.06 -3.38 17.72
N THR A 109 -6.77 -2.10 17.64
CA THR A 109 -7.34 -1.19 16.66
C THR A 109 -6.23 -0.39 16.01
N PHE A 110 -6.41 -0.05 14.74
CA PHE A 110 -5.46 0.74 13.98
C PHE A 110 -6.18 1.71 13.05
N SER A 111 -6.15 2.99 13.44
CA SER A 111 -6.79 4.09 12.72
C SER A 111 -5.78 4.81 11.84
N ARG A 112 -6.20 5.21 10.66
CA ARG A 112 -5.40 5.97 9.69
C ARG A 112 -6.20 7.14 9.15
N VAL A 113 -5.56 8.28 9.02
CA VAL A 113 -6.09 9.43 8.31
C VAL A 113 -5.00 9.97 7.39
N GLY A 114 -5.36 10.30 6.18
CA GLY A 114 -4.46 10.93 5.22
C GLY A 114 -5.19 11.98 4.43
N TYR A 115 -4.58 13.14 4.26
CA TYR A 115 -5.08 14.20 3.40
C TYR A 115 -3.97 14.66 2.47
N THR A 116 -4.27 14.69 1.17
CA THR A 116 -3.35 15.15 0.14
C THR A 116 -4.01 16.27 -0.66
N ASN A 117 -3.31 17.37 -0.80
CA ASN A 117 -3.63 18.45 -1.72
C ASN A 117 -2.57 18.44 -2.82
N ALA A 118 -2.92 17.92 -3.98
CA ALA A 118 -2.05 17.84 -5.14
C ALA A 118 -2.46 18.91 -6.16
N VAL A 119 -1.48 19.63 -6.70
CA VAL A 119 -1.68 20.62 -7.74
C VAL A 119 -0.84 20.27 -8.98
N ALA A 120 -1.43 20.46 -10.15
CA ALA A 120 -0.79 20.26 -11.43
C ALA A 120 -1.38 21.24 -12.45
N TYR A 121 -0.72 21.37 -13.61
CA TYR A 121 -1.28 22.06 -14.75
C TYR A 121 -2.09 21.08 -15.61
N LEU A 122 -3.28 21.50 -16.01
CA LEU A 122 -4.09 20.82 -17.01
C LEU A 122 -4.27 21.74 -18.22
N TYR A 123 -3.95 21.22 -19.40
CA TYR A 123 -4.20 21.94 -20.63
C TYR A 123 -5.69 22.07 -20.91
N ASN A 124 -6.14 23.30 -21.08
CA ASN A 124 -7.50 23.64 -21.44
C ASN A 124 -7.58 23.86 -22.96
N GLN A 125 -8.27 22.97 -23.67
CA GLN A 125 -8.41 23.04 -25.12
C GLN A 125 -9.17 24.27 -25.63
N GLN A 126 -10.05 24.83 -24.79
CA GLN A 126 -10.85 26.00 -25.16
C GLN A 126 -10.06 27.30 -25.07
N THR A 127 -9.26 27.44 -24.01
CA THR A 127 -8.45 28.63 -23.75
C THR A 127 -7.03 28.54 -24.27
N THR A 128 -6.59 27.33 -24.71
CA THR A 128 -5.23 27.01 -25.18
C THR A 128 -4.11 27.30 -24.15
N VAL A 129 -4.47 27.36 -22.86
CA VAL A 129 -3.53 27.59 -21.75
C VAL A 129 -3.59 26.47 -20.74
N ASN A 130 -2.55 26.41 -19.91
CA ASN A 130 -2.48 25.49 -18.77
C ASN A 130 -3.18 26.10 -17.55
N ASP A 131 -4.32 25.54 -17.15
CA ASP A 131 -5.01 25.94 -15.96
C ASP A 131 -4.50 25.16 -14.74
N LYS A 132 -4.35 25.85 -13.62
CA LYS A 132 -3.97 25.23 -12.37
C LYS A 132 -5.12 24.37 -11.83
N ASN A 133 -4.96 23.07 -11.84
CA ASN A 133 -5.86 22.11 -11.24
C ASN A 133 -5.44 21.76 -9.82
N THR A 134 -6.42 21.52 -8.97
CA THR A 134 -6.23 21.01 -7.61
C THR A 134 -7.03 19.72 -7.45
N SER A 135 -6.35 18.66 -7.03
CA SER A 135 -6.96 17.41 -6.62
C SER A 135 -6.74 17.22 -5.12
N THR A 136 -7.81 16.92 -4.41
CA THR A 136 -7.75 16.63 -2.98
C THR A 136 -8.18 15.20 -2.73
N THR A 137 -7.43 14.50 -1.90
CA THR A 137 -7.75 13.13 -1.49
C THR A 137 -7.75 13.05 0.02
N LEU A 138 -8.86 12.60 0.60
CA LEU A 138 -8.99 12.26 2.01
C LEU A 138 -9.16 10.76 2.13
N ASN A 139 -8.24 10.13 2.86
CA ASN A 139 -8.26 8.71 3.17
C ASN A 139 -8.54 8.53 4.66
N LEU A 140 -9.55 7.73 4.99
CA LEU A 140 -9.86 7.31 6.34
C LEU A 140 -9.83 5.80 6.40
N GLY A 141 -9.14 5.24 7.37
CA GLY A 141 -9.04 3.79 7.53
C GLY A 141 -9.13 3.40 8.99
N GLU A 142 -9.81 2.28 9.25
CA GLU A 142 -9.91 1.66 10.55
C GLU A 142 -9.77 0.15 10.39
N ASP A 143 -8.92 -0.46 11.21
CA ASP A 143 -8.77 -1.90 11.33
C ASP A 143 -8.99 -2.30 12.79
N VAL A 144 -9.82 -3.30 13.01
CA VAL A 144 -10.09 -3.86 14.34
C VAL A 144 -9.79 -5.35 14.29
N ARG A 145 -9.12 -5.85 15.33
CA ARG A 145 -8.77 -7.26 15.44
C ARG A 145 -9.01 -7.75 16.86
N GLY A 146 -9.64 -8.91 16.98
CA GLY A 146 -9.74 -9.66 18.22
C GLY A 146 -9.05 -11.01 18.06
N THR A 147 -8.16 -11.38 18.99
CA THR A 147 -7.41 -12.63 18.94
C THR A 147 -7.59 -13.38 20.26
N PHE A 148 -7.91 -14.66 20.15
CA PHE A 148 -7.81 -15.63 21.22
C PHE A 148 -6.62 -16.55 20.96
N ARG A 149 -5.76 -16.75 21.96
CA ARG A 149 -4.58 -17.61 21.86
C ARG A 149 -4.41 -18.45 23.10
N ASN A 150 -4.15 -19.73 22.89
CA ASN A 150 -3.63 -20.64 23.91
C ASN A 150 -2.41 -21.41 23.38
N ASP A 151 -1.95 -22.44 24.06
CA ASP A 151 -0.72 -23.16 23.73
C ASP A 151 -0.75 -23.87 22.38
N TRP A 152 -1.91 -24.28 21.90
CA TRP A 152 -2.04 -25.10 20.69
C TRP A 152 -2.96 -24.48 19.63
N PHE A 153 -3.71 -23.41 19.97
CA PHE A 153 -4.71 -22.82 19.11
C PHE A 153 -4.68 -21.30 19.17
N GLU A 154 -4.71 -20.68 18.01
CA GLU A 154 -4.93 -19.24 17.86
C GLU A 154 -6.09 -19.00 16.89
N PHE A 155 -7.01 -18.15 17.31
CA PHE A 155 -8.14 -17.72 16.49
C PHE A 155 -8.21 -16.19 16.48
N THR A 156 -8.32 -15.62 15.29
CA THR A 156 -8.41 -14.18 15.10
C THR A 156 -9.62 -13.86 14.25
N VAL A 157 -10.36 -12.84 14.64
CA VAL A 157 -11.35 -12.16 13.82
C VAL A 157 -10.89 -10.75 13.55
N ASN A 158 -11.15 -10.26 12.36
CA ASN A 158 -10.79 -8.90 11.97
C ASN A 158 -11.88 -8.25 11.13
N GLY A 159 -11.95 -6.92 11.24
CA GLY A 159 -12.77 -6.07 10.41
C GLY A 159 -11.97 -4.85 9.98
N SER A 160 -12.22 -4.36 8.79
CA SER A 160 -11.58 -3.15 8.27
C SER A 160 -12.55 -2.33 7.45
N ILE A 161 -12.36 -1.03 7.46
CA ILE A 161 -13.02 -0.09 6.56
C ILE A 161 -12.01 0.95 6.09
N ASN A 162 -12.03 1.24 4.80
CA ASN A 162 -11.24 2.32 4.21
C ASN A 162 -12.15 3.14 3.32
N TYR A 163 -12.17 4.42 3.56
CA TYR A 163 -12.97 5.40 2.83
C TYR A 163 -12.07 6.39 2.12
N ASN A 164 -12.38 6.68 0.86
CA ASN A 164 -11.56 7.50 -0.01
C ASN A 164 -12.42 8.60 -0.63
N PHE A 165 -12.14 9.86 -0.29
CA PHE A 165 -12.74 11.02 -0.93
C PHE A 165 -11.79 11.60 -1.95
N GLU A 166 -12.17 11.60 -3.21
CA GLU A 166 -11.37 12.16 -4.29
C GLU A 166 -12.14 13.30 -4.97
N LYS A 167 -11.57 14.49 -4.93
CA LYS A 167 -12.14 15.67 -5.58
C LYS A 167 -11.12 16.30 -6.52
N ASN A 168 -11.56 16.58 -7.73
CA ASN A 168 -10.78 17.28 -8.73
C ASN A 168 -11.53 18.56 -9.11
N LYS A 169 -10.86 19.71 -9.03
CA LYS A 169 -11.48 21.00 -9.21
C LYS A 169 -11.91 21.28 -10.65
N LEU A 170 -11.04 20.98 -11.62
CA LEU A 170 -11.30 21.24 -13.03
C LEU A 170 -12.01 20.08 -13.74
N ARG A 171 -11.99 18.90 -13.14
CA ARG A 171 -12.64 17.70 -13.70
C ARG A 171 -13.54 17.04 -12.67
N PRO A 172 -14.64 17.71 -12.26
CA PRO A 172 -15.54 17.19 -11.23
C PRO A 172 -16.20 15.86 -11.63
N GLU A 173 -16.23 15.54 -12.92
CA GLU A 173 -16.63 14.23 -13.42
C GLU A 173 -15.72 13.09 -12.95
N ASN A 174 -14.51 13.39 -12.50
CA ASN A 174 -13.60 12.41 -11.91
C ASN A 174 -13.77 12.24 -10.38
N ASN A 175 -14.61 13.09 -9.76
CA ASN A 175 -14.87 12.98 -8.33
C ASN A 175 -15.54 11.65 -7.99
N GLN A 176 -15.11 11.02 -6.91
CA GLN A 176 -15.72 9.80 -6.42
C GLN A 176 -15.38 9.58 -4.96
N GLU A 177 -16.17 8.72 -4.35
CA GLU A 177 -16.14 8.43 -2.93
C GLU A 177 -16.14 6.91 -2.72
N PRO A 178 -15.13 6.20 -3.25
CA PRO A 178 -15.07 4.77 -3.07
C PRO A 178 -14.75 4.43 -1.62
N TYR A 179 -15.33 3.34 -1.16
CA TYR A 179 -14.97 2.74 0.10
C TYR A 179 -14.80 1.23 -0.04
N THR A 180 -13.92 0.69 0.78
CA THR A 180 -13.73 -0.74 0.91
C THR A 180 -13.97 -1.14 2.35
N PHE A 181 -14.64 -2.25 2.55
CA PHE A 181 -14.75 -2.85 3.86
C PHE A 181 -14.43 -4.33 3.77
N GLY A 182 -13.80 -4.82 4.80
CA GLY A 182 -13.40 -6.21 4.89
C GLY A 182 -13.74 -6.79 6.25
N TYR A 183 -13.99 -8.08 6.27
CA TYR A 183 -14.08 -8.85 7.51
C TYR A 183 -13.54 -10.24 7.25
N GLY A 184 -12.97 -10.84 8.27
CA GLY A 184 -12.38 -12.16 8.11
C GLY A 184 -12.13 -12.85 9.43
N ALA A 185 -11.74 -14.11 9.29
CA ALA A 185 -11.29 -14.93 10.39
C ALA A 185 -10.06 -15.74 9.95
N SER A 186 -9.16 -15.97 10.89
CA SER A 186 -8.02 -16.86 10.69
C SER A 186 -7.82 -17.74 11.91
N THR A 187 -7.27 -18.92 11.68
CA THR A 187 -6.90 -19.83 12.75
C THR A 187 -5.58 -20.52 12.47
N ASN A 188 -4.81 -20.73 13.54
CA ASN A 188 -3.59 -21.53 13.53
C ASN A 188 -3.75 -22.60 14.60
N ILE A 189 -3.59 -23.87 14.22
CA ILE A 189 -3.71 -25.03 15.11
C ILE A 189 -2.39 -25.79 15.11
N ASN A 190 -1.77 -25.93 16.26
CA ASN A 190 -0.56 -26.74 16.45
C ASN A 190 -0.94 -28.07 17.07
N MET A 191 -0.80 -29.14 16.34
CA MET A 191 -1.16 -30.49 16.78
C MET A 191 0.02 -31.18 17.49
N PRO A 192 -0.25 -32.14 18.39
CA PRO A 192 0.80 -32.76 19.22
C PRO A 192 1.93 -33.44 18.44
N TRP A 193 1.65 -33.95 17.24
CA TRP A 193 2.63 -34.67 16.38
C TRP A 193 3.43 -33.75 15.44
N ASN A 194 3.65 -32.50 15.84
CA ASN A 194 4.39 -31.48 15.05
C ASN A 194 3.74 -31.14 13.70
N MET A 195 2.46 -31.33 13.60
CA MET A 195 1.65 -30.88 12.47
C MET A 195 1.01 -29.52 12.81
N SER A 196 0.91 -28.63 11.85
CA SER A 196 0.18 -27.36 11.99
C SER A 196 -0.80 -27.17 10.84
N LEU A 197 -1.95 -26.61 11.15
CA LEU A 197 -2.96 -26.18 10.20
C LEU A 197 -3.14 -24.67 10.35
N SER A 198 -2.99 -23.94 9.27
CA SER A 198 -3.31 -22.52 9.21
C SER A 198 -4.34 -22.28 8.11
N THR A 199 -5.36 -21.50 8.42
CA THR A 199 -6.35 -21.12 7.41
C THR A 199 -6.85 -19.71 7.68
N ASN A 200 -7.14 -18.97 6.64
CA ASN A 200 -7.76 -17.66 6.73
C ASN A 200 -8.82 -17.50 5.63
N ILE A 201 -9.91 -16.88 6.00
CA ILE A 201 -10.98 -16.49 5.11
C ILE A 201 -11.22 -14.99 5.29
N THR A 202 -11.24 -14.24 4.20
CA THR A 202 -11.44 -12.80 4.24
C THR A 202 -12.37 -12.39 3.11
N ASN A 203 -13.41 -11.66 3.44
CA ASN A 203 -14.25 -11.00 2.45
C ASN A 203 -13.80 -9.55 2.31
N ASN A 204 -13.48 -9.13 1.09
CA ASN A 204 -13.16 -7.76 0.74
C ASN A 204 -14.23 -7.21 -0.20
N ALA A 205 -14.92 -6.18 0.22
CA ALA A 205 -15.97 -5.55 -0.56
C ALA A 205 -15.54 -4.14 -0.97
N ARG A 206 -15.74 -3.81 -2.24
CA ARG A 206 -15.50 -2.49 -2.82
C ARG A 206 -16.80 -1.88 -3.28
N ARG A 207 -17.01 -0.60 -2.98
CA ARG A 207 -18.22 0.15 -3.30
C ARG A 207 -17.89 1.60 -3.65
N GLY A 208 -18.85 2.29 -4.27
CA GLY A 208 -18.75 3.71 -4.57
C GLY A 208 -17.91 4.05 -5.81
N TYR A 209 -17.41 3.06 -6.53
CA TYR A 209 -16.76 3.29 -7.83
C TYR A 209 -17.81 3.56 -8.90
N ARG A 210 -17.54 4.51 -9.79
CA ARG A 210 -18.41 4.79 -10.97
C ARG A 210 -18.47 3.62 -11.95
N ASP A 211 -17.34 2.95 -12.12
CA ASP A 211 -17.27 1.73 -12.90
C ASP A 211 -17.86 0.58 -12.07
N ALA A 212 -19.03 0.11 -12.48
CA ALA A 212 -19.74 -0.96 -11.79
C ALA A 212 -18.92 -2.25 -11.67
N SER A 213 -18.01 -2.51 -12.62
CA SER A 213 -17.12 -3.67 -12.60
C SER A 213 -16.15 -3.68 -11.41
N MET A 214 -15.88 -2.50 -10.84
CA MET A 214 -15.02 -2.33 -9.68
C MET A 214 -15.75 -2.50 -8.34
N ASN A 215 -17.08 -2.49 -8.33
CA ASN A 215 -17.91 -2.68 -7.13
C ASN A 215 -18.12 -4.18 -6.88
N ARG A 216 -17.15 -4.84 -6.27
CA ARG A 216 -17.09 -6.30 -6.11
C ARG A 216 -16.98 -6.74 -4.66
N ASN A 217 -17.37 -7.98 -4.42
CA ASN A 217 -17.01 -8.74 -3.23
C ASN A 217 -16.00 -9.80 -3.65
N GLU A 218 -14.94 -9.95 -2.88
CA GLU A 218 -13.91 -10.95 -3.07
C GLU A 218 -13.79 -11.75 -1.78
N LEU A 219 -14.31 -12.98 -1.78
CA LEU A 219 -14.15 -13.91 -0.67
C LEU A 219 -12.93 -14.78 -0.94
N ILE A 220 -11.83 -14.45 -0.28
CA ILE A 220 -10.55 -15.12 -0.45
C ILE A 220 -10.37 -16.12 0.70
N TRP A 221 -10.14 -17.37 0.37
CA TRP A 221 -9.87 -18.44 1.32
C TRP A 221 -8.54 -19.09 1.02
N ASN A 222 -7.62 -19.05 1.99
CA ASN A 222 -6.32 -19.70 1.93
C ASN A 222 -6.21 -20.76 3.04
N ALA A 223 -5.49 -21.82 2.78
CA ALA A 223 -5.22 -22.87 3.75
C ALA A 223 -3.80 -23.43 3.57
N GLN A 224 -3.19 -23.78 4.68
CA GLN A 224 -1.86 -24.40 4.73
C GLN A 224 -1.89 -25.54 5.75
N ILE A 225 -1.30 -26.66 5.39
CA ILE A 225 -0.97 -27.74 6.32
C ILE A 225 0.53 -27.99 6.27
N ALA A 226 1.16 -28.10 7.42
CA ALA A 226 2.60 -28.34 7.52
C ALA A 226 2.88 -29.44 8.53
N GLN A 227 3.84 -30.30 8.18
CA GLN A 227 4.34 -31.37 9.03
C GLN A 227 5.86 -31.22 9.23
N SER A 228 6.27 -31.08 10.48
CA SER A 228 7.67 -31.09 10.84
C SER A 228 8.09 -32.47 11.32
N PHE A 229 9.25 -32.92 10.87
CA PHE A 229 9.79 -34.26 11.14
C PHE A 229 11.32 -34.21 11.25
N LEU A 230 11.93 -35.34 11.50
CA LEU A 230 13.34 -35.53 11.87
C LEU A 230 13.69 -34.96 13.26
N LYS A 231 14.85 -35.36 13.77
CA LYS A 231 15.34 -34.97 15.10
C LYS A 231 15.45 -33.45 15.21
N GLY A 232 14.73 -32.87 16.19
CA GLY A 232 14.69 -31.41 16.41
C GLY A 232 13.89 -30.65 15.37
N ASN A 233 12.93 -31.30 14.68
CA ASN A 233 12.10 -30.71 13.63
C ASN A 233 12.95 -30.07 12.50
N ALA A 234 14.03 -30.76 12.13
CA ALA A 234 14.98 -30.27 11.14
C ALA A 234 14.40 -30.18 9.72
N ALA A 235 13.41 -30.99 9.40
CA ALA A 235 12.71 -30.94 8.12
C ALA A 235 11.24 -30.59 8.32
N THR A 236 10.71 -29.80 7.40
CA THR A 236 9.29 -29.45 7.33
C THR A 236 8.81 -29.56 5.89
N ILE A 237 7.70 -30.23 5.69
CA ILE A 237 6.98 -30.22 4.43
C ILE A 237 5.67 -29.46 4.66
N SER A 238 5.31 -28.54 3.76
CA SER A 238 4.04 -27.83 3.83
C SER A 238 3.37 -27.80 2.46
N PHE A 239 2.05 -27.93 2.49
CA PHE A 239 1.18 -27.77 1.34
C PHE A 239 0.28 -26.57 1.59
N GLU A 240 0.27 -25.64 0.63
CA GLU A 240 -0.47 -24.38 0.70
C GLU A 240 -1.38 -24.26 -0.51
N ILE A 241 -2.59 -23.76 -0.28
CA ILE A 241 -3.55 -23.42 -1.32
C ILE A 241 -3.95 -21.96 -1.13
N TYR A 242 -3.77 -21.17 -2.17
CA TYR A 242 -4.15 -19.77 -2.20
C TYR A 242 -5.40 -19.58 -3.05
N ASP A 243 -6.30 -18.70 -2.56
CA ASP A 243 -7.57 -18.34 -3.19
C ASP A 243 -8.34 -19.57 -3.71
N ILE A 244 -8.71 -20.46 -2.78
CA ILE A 244 -9.45 -21.71 -3.04
C ILE A 244 -10.73 -21.44 -3.85
N LEU A 245 -11.37 -20.28 -3.59
CA LEU A 245 -12.62 -19.89 -4.22
C LEU A 245 -12.44 -19.16 -5.56
N LYS A 246 -11.19 -18.84 -5.95
CA LYS A 246 -10.86 -18.17 -7.22
C LYS A 246 -11.55 -16.82 -7.41
N GLN A 247 -11.65 -16.02 -6.34
CA GLN A 247 -12.36 -14.76 -6.36
C GLN A 247 -11.46 -13.51 -6.34
N GLN A 248 -10.16 -13.69 -6.17
CA GLN A 248 -9.22 -12.58 -6.17
C GLN A 248 -9.13 -11.93 -7.55
N THR A 249 -9.14 -10.60 -7.59
CA THR A 249 -8.98 -9.82 -8.84
C THR A 249 -7.68 -9.02 -8.80
N ASN A 250 -7.10 -8.80 -9.99
CA ASN A 250 -5.83 -8.09 -10.19
C ASN A 250 -6.05 -6.70 -10.79
N ILE A 251 -7.04 -5.95 -10.28
CA ILE A 251 -7.32 -4.59 -10.75
C ILE A 251 -6.83 -3.60 -9.73
N SER A 252 -6.00 -2.65 -10.17
CA SER A 252 -5.60 -1.50 -9.37
C SER A 252 -5.99 -0.20 -10.05
N ARG A 253 -6.18 0.85 -9.25
CA ARG A 253 -6.55 2.16 -9.72
C ARG A 253 -5.83 3.25 -8.95
N SER A 254 -5.44 4.31 -9.67
CA SER A 254 -4.92 5.54 -9.05
C SER A 254 -5.52 6.77 -9.70
N LEU A 255 -5.70 7.82 -8.92
CA LEU A 255 -6.08 9.16 -9.35
C LEU A 255 -5.03 10.16 -8.87
N THR A 256 -4.52 10.96 -9.80
CA THR A 256 -3.62 12.08 -9.53
C THR A 256 -4.27 13.40 -9.97
N ALA A 257 -3.58 14.53 -9.78
CA ALA A 257 -4.13 15.82 -10.19
C ALA A 257 -4.30 15.96 -11.72
N ASP A 258 -3.55 15.20 -12.49
CA ASP A 258 -3.46 15.26 -13.94
C ASP A 258 -3.90 13.97 -14.64
N MET A 259 -3.90 12.82 -13.93
CA MET A 259 -4.10 11.51 -14.54
C MET A 259 -5.01 10.61 -13.72
N ARG A 260 -5.83 9.83 -14.41
CA ARG A 260 -6.53 8.66 -13.88
C ARG A 260 -5.97 7.41 -14.55
N SER A 261 -5.52 6.45 -13.74
CA SER A 261 -5.01 5.17 -14.23
C SER A 261 -5.83 4.02 -13.69
N VAL A 262 -6.13 3.05 -14.55
CA VAL A 262 -6.71 1.75 -14.20
C VAL A 262 -5.79 0.70 -14.81
N SER A 263 -5.27 -0.18 -13.97
CA SER A 263 -4.37 -1.26 -14.39
C SER A 263 -5.00 -2.60 -14.03
N GLU A 264 -5.05 -3.49 -15.01
CA GLU A 264 -5.45 -4.87 -14.83
C GLU A 264 -4.25 -5.77 -15.12
N TYR A 265 -3.95 -6.67 -14.17
CA TYR A 265 -2.81 -7.58 -14.30
C TYR A 265 -3.33 -8.98 -14.58
N ASN A 266 -2.79 -9.64 -15.60
CA ASN A 266 -3.03 -11.04 -15.80
C ASN A 266 -2.07 -11.87 -14.94
N GLY A 267 -2.51 -12.25 -13.75
CA GLY A 267 -1.72 -12.99 -12.76
C GLY A 267 -2.43 -14.27 -12.32
N VAL A 268 -1.65 -15.24 -11.88
CA VAL A 268 -2.18 -16.47 -11.26
C VAL A 268 -2.53 -16.16 -9.82
N ASN A 269 -3.81 -16.07 -9.50
CA ASN A 269 -4.29 -15.76 -8.16
C ASN A 269 -4.56 -17.02 -7.33
N SER A 270 -5.14 -18.06 -7.97
CA SER A 270 -5.45 -19.32 -7.31
C SER A 270 -4.43 -20.38 -7.73
N TYR A 271 -3.65 -20.82 -6.77
CA TYR A 271 -2.60 -21.82 -6.97
C TYR A 271 -2.33 -22.61 -5.70
N CYS A 272 -1.64 -23.74 -5.85
CA CYS A 272 -1.11 -24.50 -4.73
C CYS A 272 0.41 -24.59 -4.80
N MET A 273 1.04 -24.66 -3.64
CA MET A 273 2.47 -24.78 -3.50
C MET A 273 2.82 -25.91 -2.51
N LEU A 274 3.86 -26.65 -2.85
CA LEU A 274 4.49 -27.62 -1.97
C LEU A 274 5.88 -27.11 -1.59
N HIS A 275 6.10 -26.91 -0.30
CA HIS A 275 7.39 -26.48 0.21
C HIS A 275 8.06 -27.61 0.96
N PHE A 276 9.36 -27.77 0.75
CA PHE A 276 10.23 -28.58 1.57
C PHE A 276 11.33 -27.71 2.16
N ILE A 277 11.40 -27.63 3.48
CA ILE A 277 12.37 -26.83 4.21
C ILE A 277 13.23 -27.77 5.05
N TYR A 278 14.54 -27.74 4.83
CA TYR A 278 15.49 -28.45 5.66
C TYR A 278 16.44 -27.48 6.34
N ARG A 279 16.53 -27.53 7.68
CA ARG A 279 17.36 -26.66 8.49
C ARG A 279 18.68 -27.36 8.80
N LEU A 280 19.75 -26.93 8.15
CA LEU A 280 21.11 -27.36 8.43
C LEU A 280 21.64 -26.61 9.66
N ASN A 281 21.67 -27.25 10.83
CA ASN A 281 22.31 -26.71 12.04
C ASN A 281 23.83 -26.96 11.98
N ILE A 282 24.53 -26.30 11.08
CA ILE A 282 25.97 -26.42 10.90
C ILE A 282 26.76 -25.70 12.01
N PHE A 283 26.14 -24.67 12.62
CA PHE A 283 26.74 -23.87 13.68
C PHE A 283 26.02 -24.11 15.00
N GLY A 284 26.67 -24.82 15.92
CA GLY A 284 26.12 -25.24 17.22
C GLY A 284 25.95 -24.14 18.27
N ASN A 285 25.48 -22.95 17.94
CA ASN A 285 25.21 -21.90 18.91
C ASN A 285 23.82 -22.01 19.50
N LYS A 286 23.75 -22.26 20.81
CA LYS A 286 22.49 -22.37 21.59
C LYS A 286 21.64 -21.09 21.56
N GLU A 287 22.20 -19.95 21.23
CA GLU A 287 21.51 -18.63 21.23
C GLU A 287 20.62 -18.41 19.99
N ALA A 288 20.89 -19.11 18.87
CA ALA A 288 20.03 -18.98 17.67
C ALA A 288 18.68 -19.68 17.79
N ARG A 289 18.47 -20.51 18.83
CA ARG A 289 17.22 -21.28 19.04
C ARG A 289 16.07 -20.46 19.60
N GLY A 290 16.33 -19.26 20.13
CA GLY A 290 15.32 -18.42 20.78
C GLY A 290 14.44 -17.58 19.85
N ASN A 291 14.97 -17.20 18.69
CA ASN A 291 14.36 -16.13 17.86
C ASN A 291 13.52 -16.61 16.66
N MET A 292 13.36 -17.92 16.43
CA MET A 292 12.63 -18.42 15.27
C MET A 292 11.22 -18.94 15.58
N ARG A 293 10.62 -18.56 16.70
CA ARG A 293 9.27 -19.06 17.07
C ARG A 293 8.09 -18.22 16.55
N HIS A 294 8.31 -17.21 15.73
CA HIS A 294 7.21 -16.39 15.19
C HIS A 294 7.43 -16.06 13.71
N GLY A 295 7.14 -17.01 12.85
CA GLY A 295 6.82 -16.77 11.45
C GLY A 295 5.31 -16.98 11.26
N GLY A 296 4.49 -16.21 11.94
CA GLY A 296 3.08 -16.10 11.60
C GLY A 296 2.96 -15.26 10.34
N PHE A 297 2.20 -15.73 9.37
CA PHE A 297 1.80 -14.97 8.22
C PHE A 297 1.12 -13.67 8.69
N ASP A 298 1.86 -12.57 8.63
CA ASP A 298 1.25 -11.24 8.71
C ASP A 298 0.62 -10.96 7.35
N GLY A 299 -0.63 -11.36 7.21
CA GLY A 299 -1.47 -11.07 6.06
C GLY A 299 -1.86 -9.59 5.99
N GLY A 300 -0.87 -8.71 6.05
CA GLY A 300 -1.02 -7.31 5.69
C GLY A 300 -0.91 -7.18 4.17
N GLY A 301 -2.05 -6.97 3.51
CA GLY A 301 -2.10 -6.67 2.09
C GLY A 301 -1.25 -5.46 1.75
N HIS A 302 -0.01 -5.69 1.36
CA HIS A 302 0.79 -4.70 0.67
C HIS A 302 0.60 -4.94 -0.82
N GLY A 303 -0.11 -4.02 -1.47
CA GLY A 303 -0.06 -3.89 -2.92
C GLY A 303 1.39 -3.79 -3.41
N PRO A 304 1.67 -4.18 -4.66
CA PRO A 304 3.02 -4.26 -5.18
C PRO A 304 3.68 -2.89 -5.11
N ARG A 305 4.68 -2.75 -4.25
CA ARG A 305 5.62 -1.63 -4.32
C ARG A 305 6.46 -1.84 -5.58
N GLY A 306 6.39 -0.89 -6.50
CA GLY A 306 7.25 -0.83 -7.67
C GLY A 306 8.70 -1.02 -7.28
N GLY A 307 9.33 -2.04 -7.89
CA GLY A 307 10.70 -2.42 -7.64
C GLY A 307 11.66 -1.33 -8.13
N GLY A 308 12.19 -0.54 -7.21
CA GLY A 308 13.40 0.22 -7.43
C GLY A 308 14.59 -0.73 -7.35
N MET A 309 15.26 -0.98 -8.47
CA MET A 309 16.55 -1.68 -8.52
C MET A 309 17.56 -0.95 -7.62
N ARG A 310 18.11 -1.66 -6.64
CA ARG A 310 19.29 -1.19 -5.92
C ARG A 310 20.53 -1.46 -6.78
N PRO A 311 21.43 -0.50 -6.99
CA PRO A 311 22.70 -0.77 -7.65
C PRO A 311 23.57 -1.64 -6.77
N MET A 312 24.12 -2.73 -7.36
CA MET A 312 25.20 -3.51 -6.75
C MET A 312 26.44 -2.60 -6.60
N ARG A 313 27.00 -2.57 -5.39
CA ARG A 313 28.38 -2.09 -5.18
C ARG A 313 29.31 -3.27 -5.38
N PHE A 314 30.27 -3.11 -6.27
CA PHE A 314 31.51 -3.88 -6.31
C PHE A 314 32.43 -3.45 -5.17
#